data_590e5f27f867b3481780e9f17b569f88
#
_entry.id   590e5f27f867b3481780e9f17b569f88
#
_cell.length_a   1.000
_cell.length_b   1.000
_cell.length_c   1.000
_cell.angle_alpha   90.00
_cell.angle_beta   90.00
_cell.angle_gamma   90.00
#
_symmetry.space_group_name_H-M   'P 1'
#
loop_
_entity.id
_entity.type
_entity.pdbx_description
1 polymer ?
#
loop_
_entity_poly.entity_id
_entity_poly.type
_entity_poly.pdbx_seq_one_letter_code
_entity_poly.pdbx_strand_id
1 'polypeptide(L)'
;MSKIRDSFLGFVVGDAFGVPYDGYQRHNLKKEKIGEMVGYKTHSEPAGSWSDDTSMTLATMDSVINNNGYDYEDIMKNFCCWYSNGEYTASGKLFDIGKITRTAILTYRSNENIKKCGQGKITDNGNGSLSRMLPVAVYTYYKSMSDEDTYEIVKNVSSLTHSHKIAVLGCFIYVKFMQYIFSGKSIREAYEATVKYRHYVEYAGIRATNYYAKILSGKIDKVKQEDLSTSGFILDSLETVFWVALNSRNYEESIINSVMLGRDADTTCALVGSITGFVYGNIPDRWTDKLLKKDYILEMIEKYEEVSMQ
;
A
#
# COMPACT_ATOMS: atom_id res chain seq x y z
N MET A 1 9.31 -19.41 -7.22
CA MET A 1 8.51 -18.21 -7.50
C MET A 1 9.41 -17.00 -7.34
N SER A 2 9.19 -15.91 -8.07
CA SER A 2 9.99 -14.70 -7.86
C SER A 2 9.61 -14.04 -6.53
N LYS A 3 10.57 -13.41 -5.86
CA LYS A 3 10.29 -12.67 -4.62
C LYS A 3 9.35 -11.48 -4.86
N ILE A 4 9.33 -10.92 -6.07
CA ILE A 4 8.40 -9.85 -6.46
C ILE A 4 6.98 -10.38 -6.49
N ARG A 5 6.76 -11.56 -7.08
CA ARG A 5 5.46 -12.23 -7.03
C ARG A 5 4.99 -12.44 -5.60
N ASP A 6 5.88 -12.91 -4.70
CA ASP A 6 5.55 -13.11 -3.29
C ASP A 6 5.24 -11.77 -2.58
N SER A 7 5.87 -10.66 -2.99
CA SER A 7 5.56 -9.32 -2.50
C SER A 7 4.14 -8.88 -2.90
N PHE A 8 3.79 -8.97 -4.18
CA PHE A 8 2.45 -8.61 -4.64
C PHE A 8 1.37 -9.56 -4.11
N LEU A 9 1.61 -10.87 -4.15
CA LEU A 9 0.66 -11.83 -3.61
C LEU A 9 0.47 -11.62 -2.11
N GLY A 10 1.55 -11.34 -1.38
CA GLY A 10 1.50 -11.01 0.05
C GLY A 10 0.71 -9.74 0.32
N PHE A 11 0.82 -8.73 -0.54
CA PHE A 11 0.01 -7.52 -0.48
C PHE A 11 -1.48 -7.84 -0.63
N VAL A 12 -1.87 -8.55 -1.69
CA VAL A 12 -3.29 -8.86 -1.99
C VAL A 12 -3.91 -9.77 -0.92
N VAL A 13 -3.17 -10.80 -0.48
CA VAL A 13 -3.63 -11.69 0.59
C VAL A 13 -3.74 -10.94 1.92
N GLY A 14 -2.81 -10.02 2.20
CA GLY A 14 -2.86 -9.15 3.37
C GLY A 14 -4.11 -8.28 3.38
N ASP A 15 -4.37 -7.54 2.31
CA ASP A 15 -5.59 -6.74 2.11
C ASP A 15 -6.85 -7.59 2.36
N ALA A 16 -7.00 -8.69 1.60
CA ALA A 16 -8.17 -9.57 1.71
C ALA A 16 -8.34 -10.20 3.11
N PHE A 17 -7.25 -10.40 3.84
CA PHE A 17 -7.29 -10.86 5.23
C PHE A 17 -7.73 -9.76 6.18
N GLY A 18 -7.33 -8.50 5.92
CA GLY A 18 -7.65 -7.33 6.71
C GLY A 18 -9.08 -6.84 6.57
N VAL A 19 -9.64 -6.89 5.34
CA VAL A 19 -10.99 -6.38 4.99
C VAL A 19 -12.09 -6.73 6.00
N PRO A 20 -12.24 -7.97 6.49
CA PRO A 20 -13.28 -8.28 7.47
C PRO A 20 -13.13 -7.56 8.81
N TYR A 21 -11.92 -7.11 9.13
CA TYR A 21 -11.58 -6.51 10.43
C TYR A 21 -11.39 -4.99 10.36
N ASP A 22 -11.56 -4.39 9.19
CA ASP A 22 -11.50 -2.94 9.02
C ASP A 22 -12.48 -2.24 9.97
N GLY A 23 -12.05 -1.14 10.59
CA GLY A 23 -12.83 -0.38 11.57
C GLY A 23 -12.91 -1.00 12.98
N TYR A 24 -12.51 -2.26 13.18
CA TYR A 24 -12.55 -2.89 14.49
C TYR A 24 -11.60 -2.20 15.48
N GLN A 25 -12.07 -2.00 16.72
CA GLN A 25 -11.22 -1.49 17.79
C GLN A 25 -10.38 -2.63 18.41
N ARG A 26 -9.14 -2.35 18.82
CA ARG A 26 -8.21 -3.34 19.42
C ARG A 26 -8.83 -4.18 20.53
N HIS A 27 -9.65 -3.58 21.39
CA HIS A 27 -10.26 -4.30 22.51
C HIS A 27 -11.28 -5.35 22.07
N ASN A 28 -11.91 -5.16 20.91
CA ASN A 28 -12.84 -6.13 20.34
C ASN A 28 -12.08 -7.32 19.75
N LEU A 29 -10.94 -7.05 19.08
CA LEU A 29 -10.11 -8.07 18.44
C LEU A 29 -9.47 -9.06 19.42
N LYS A 30 -9.21 -8.64 20.66
CA LYS A 30 -8.71 -9.54 21.73
C LYS A 30 -9.61 -10.75 22.01
N LYS A 31 -10.87 -10.70 21.62
CA LYS A 31 -11.87 -11.78 21.80
C LYS A 31 -12.03 -12.65 20.55
N GLU A 32 -11.44 -12.24 19.44
CA GLU A 32 -11.50 -12.94 18.15
C GLU A 32 -10.43 -14.01 18.03
N LYS A 33 -10.78 -15.13 17.38
CA LYS A 33 -9.79 -16.12 16.93
C LYS A 33 -9.34 -15.72 15.53
N ILE A 34 -8.23 -15.00 15.45
CA ILE A 34 -7.65 -14.54 14.19
C ILE A 34 -6.58 -15.54 13.75
N GLY A 35 -6.71 -16.09 12.56
CA GLY A 35 -5.78 -17.08 11.99
C GLY A 35 -6.27 -17.67 10.67
N GLU A 36 -7.56 -17.47 10.37
CA GLU A 36 -8.17 -17.91 9.12
C GLU A 36 -8.72 -16.71 8.34
N MET A 37 -8.62 -16.75 7.02
CA MET A 37 -9.28 -15.77 6.15
C MET A 37 -10.79 -16.01 6.21
N VAL A 38 -11.53 -15.01 6.68
CA VAL A 38 -12.99 -15.02 6.87
C VAL A 38 -13.65 -13.94 6.03
N GLY A 39 -14.96 -13.94 5.93
CA GLY A 39 -15.74 -12.90 5.25
C GLY A 39 -16.93 -12.44 6.10
N TYR A 40 -17.75 -11.56 5.51
CA TYR A 40 -19.05 -11.13 6.05
C TYR A 40 -19.00 -10.52 7.46
N LYS A 41 -17.96 -9.69 7.73
CA LYS A 41 -17.85 -8.89 8.96
C LYS A 41 -18.15 -7.41 8.68
N THR A 42 -17.15 -6.51 8.76
CA THR A 42 -17.34 -5.07 8.52
C THR A 42 -17.95 -4.79 7.15
N HIS A 43 -17.32 -5.35 6.13
CA HIS A 43 -17.85 -5.32 4.78
C HIS A 43 -18.59 -6.63 4.51
N SER A 44 -19.79 -6.55 3.92
CA SER A 44 -20.61 -7.73 3.61
C SER A 44 -20.10 -8.53 2.41
N GLU A 45 -18.77 -8.70 2.31
CA GLU A 45 -18.08 -9.37 1.23
C GLU A 45 -17.61 -10.78 1.66
N PRO A 46 -17.55 -11.75 0.73
CA PRO A 46 -17.04 -13.08 1.04
C PRO A 46 -15.55 -13.08 1.37
N ALA A 47 -15.09 -14.16 2.00
CA ALA A 47 -13.67 -14.36 2.27
C ALA A 47 -12.86 -14.30 0.96
N GLY A 48 -11.69 -13.65 1.00
CA GLY A 48 -10.83 -13.48 -0.15
C GLY A 48 -11.16 -12.27 -1.04
N SER A 49 -12.11 -11.43 -0.63
CA SER A 49 -12.36 -10.13 -1.25
C SER A 49 -11.35 -9.10 -0.77
N TRP A 50 -10.77 -8.36 -1.68
CA TRP A 50 -9.86 -7.24 -1.41
C TRP A 50 -10.55 -5.88 -1.54
N SER A 51 -9.96 -4.85 -0.94
CA SER A 51 -10.46 -3.47 -0.86
C SER A 51 -10.04 -2.60 -2.06
N ASP A 52 -10.17 -1.27 -1.90
CA ASP A 52 -9.65 -0.27 -2.83
C ASP A 52 -8.11 -0.30 -2.92
N ASP A 53 -7.41 -0.76 -1.91
CA ASP A 53 -5.95 -0.87 -1.89
C ASP A 53 -5.42 -1.78 -3.02
N THR A 54 -5.93 -3.00 -3.12
CA THR A 54 -5.58 -3.91 -4.21
C THR A 54 -6.17 -3.43 -5.53
N SER A 55 -7.42 -2.96 -5.54
CA SER A 55 -8.08 -2.51 -6.78
C SER A 55 -7.31 -1.37 -7.46
N MET A 56 -6.90 -0.36 -6.70
CA MET A 56 -6.13 0.77 -7.24
C MET A 56 -4.69 0.40 -7.59
N THR A 57 -4.11 -0.58 -6.89
CA THR A 57 -2.81 -1.17 -7.22
C THR A 57 -2.89 -1.86 -8.58
N LEU A 58 -3.89 -2.71 -8.81
CA LEU A 58 -4.12 -3.39 -10.10
C LEU A 58 -4.40 -2.41 -11.24
N ALA A 59 -5.23 -1.39 -10.99
CA ALA A 59 -5.51 -0.34 -11.96
C ALA A 59 -4.25 0.45 -12.38
N THR A 60 -3.32 0.66 -11.43
CA THR A 60 -2.02 1.29 -11.70
C THR A 60 -1.12 0.35 -12.52
N MET A 61 -1.05 -0.95 -12.14
CA MET A 61 -0.27 -1.95 -12.87
C MET A 61 -0.76 -2.12 -14.30
N ASP A 62 -2.08 -2.20 -14.51
CA ASP A 62 -2.67 -2.36 -15.84
C ASP A 62 -2.29 -1.21 -16.78
N SER A 63 -2.35 0.02 -16.30
CA SER A 63 -1.89 1.18 -17.09
C SER A 63 -0.40 1.08 -17.46
N VAL A 64 0.45 0.69 -16.50
CA VAL A 64 1.90 0.55 -16.77
C VAL A 64 2.18 -0.57 -17.76
N ILE A 65 1.45 -1.68 -17.69
CA ILE A 65 1.55 -2.81 -18.63
C ILE A 65 1.18 -2.36 -20.04
N ASN A 66 0.04 -1.70 -20.19
CA ASN A 66 -0.50 -1.31 -21.50
C ASN A 66 0.32 -0.20 -22.17
N ASN A 67 0.94 0.69 -21.39
CA ASN A 67 1.71 1.83 -21.91
C ASN A 67 3.23 1.61 -21.85
N ASN A 68 3.70 0.46 -21.37
CA ASN A 68 5.12 0.16 -21.13
C ASN A 68 5.81 1.28 -20.29
N GLY A 69 5.09 1.83 -19.33
CA GLY A 69 5.54 2.93 -18.46
C GLY A 69 4.39 3.69 -17.81
N TYR A 70 4.71 4.75 -17.08
CA TYR A 70 3.72 5.53 -16.34
C TYR A 70 3.01 6.55 -17.23
N ASP A 71 1.75 6.31 -17.57
CA ASP A 71 0.79 7.28 -18.11
C ASP A 71 -0.22 7.65 -17.01
N TYR A 72 -0.05 8.82 -16.41
CA TYR A 72 -0.87 9.27 -15.27
C TYR A 72 -2.33 9.57 -15.65
N GLU A 73 -2.57 9.97 -16.90
CA GLU A 73 -3.93 10.16 -17.42
C GLU A 73 -4.66 8.83 -17.55
N ASP A 74 -3.97 7.81 -18.05
CA ASP A 74 -4.51 6.47 -18.20
C ASP A 74 -4.75 5.80 -16.84
N ILE A 75 -3.84 5.95 -15.88
CA ILE A 75 -4.06 5.50 -14.49
C ILE A 75 -5.34 6.13 -13.91
N MET A 76 -5.55 7.43 -14.10
CA MET A 76 -6.76 8.08 -13.61
C MET A 76 -8.02 7.60 -14.32
N LYS A 77 -7.97 7.28 -15.62
CA LYS A 77 -9.08 6.65 -16.34
C LYS A 77 -9.40 5.27 -15.77
N ASN A 78 -8.39 4.46 -15.46
CA ASN A 78 -8.58 3.16 -14.79
C ASN A 78 -9.22 3.32 -13.41
N PHE A 79 -8.85 4.35 -12.64
CA PHE A 79 -9.54 4.67 -11.38
C PHE A 79 -11.01 5.05 -11.59
N CYS A 80 -11.33 5.76 -12.69
CA CYS A 80 -12.72 6.06 -13.04
C CYS A 80 -13.50 4.80 -13.45
N CYS A 81 -12.91 3.88 -14.19
CA CYS A 81 -13.49 2.58 -14.54
C CYS A 81 -13.75 1.73 -13.30
N TRP A 82 -12.78 1.65 -12.38
CA TRP A 82 -12.96 1.03 -11.07
C TRP A 82 -14.16 1.64 -10.32
N TYR A 83 -14.19 2.97 -10.20
CA TYR A 83 -15.25 3.67 -9.47
C TYR A 83 -16.64 3.48 -10.08
N SER A 84 -16.77 3.46 -11.41
CA SER A 84 -18.05 3.44 -12.11
C SER A 84 -18.57 2.05 -12.43
N ASN A 85 -17.66 1.13 -12.74
CA ASN A 85 -17.98 -0.18 -13.31
C ASN A 85 -17.59 -1.34 -12.38
N GLY A 86 -16.86 -1.08 -11.29
CA GLY A 86 -16.32 -2.12 -10.42
C GLY A 86 -15.18 -2.93 -11.06
N GLU A 87 -14.49 -2.37 -12.06
CA GLU A 87 -13.29 -2.99 -12.63
C GLU A 87 -12.21 -3.12 -11.55
N TYR A 88 -11.32 -4.09 -11.70
CA TYR A 88 -10.26 -4.41 -10.71
C TYR A 88 -10.74 -4.85 -9.33
N THR A 89 -12.05 -4.92 -9.06
CA THR A 89 -12.60 -5.40 -7.79
C THR A 89 -12.72 -6.92 -7.73
N ALA A 90 -12.70 -7.47 -6.54
CA ALA A 90 -12.86 -8.90 -6.31
C ALA A 90 -14.23 -9.43 -6.78
N SER A 91 -15.32 -8.71 -6.47
CA SER A 91 -16.69 -9.14 -6.69
C SER A 91 -17.39 -8.46 -7.89
N GLY A 92 -16.73 -7.55 -8.61
CA GLY A 92 -17.34 -6.72 -9.64
C GLY A 92 -18.12 -5.52 -9.06
N LYS A 93 -17.98 -5.25 -7.76
CA LYS A 93 -18.66 -4.16 -7.06
C LYS A 93 -17.68 -3.39 -6.18
N LEU A 94 -17.79 -2.07 -6.21
CA LEU A 94 -17.11 -1.19 -5.28
C LEU A 94 -17.81 -1.25 -3.91
N PHE A 95 -17.11 -1.59 -2.86
CA PHE A 95 -17.64 -1.59 -1.51
C PHE A 95 -16.89 -0.66 -0.54
N ASP A 96 -15.66 -0.32 -0.87
CA ASP A 96 -14.83 0.60 -0.09
C ASP A 96 -14.18 1.65 -0.98
N ILE A 97 -14.10 2.89 -0.48
CA ILE A 97 -13.40 3.99 -1.10
C ILE A 97 -13.15 5.14 -0.12
N GLY A 98 -11.92 5.53 0.04
CA GLY A 98 -11.55 6.70 0.82
C GLY A 98 -12.15 8.01 0.28
N LYS A 99 -12.60 8.89 1.20
CA LYS A 99 -13.22 10.19 0.83
C LYS A 99 -12.33 11.03 -0.09
N ILE A 100 -11.02 11.07 0.14
CA ILE A 100 -10.06 11.87 -0.64
C ILE A 100 -9.98 11.31 -2.07
N THR A 101 -9.84 9.99 -2.20
CA THR A 101 -9.81 9.28 -3.48
C THR A 101 -11.09 9.53 -4.27
N ARG A 102 -12.26 9.36 -3.64
CA ARG A 102 -13.55 9.63 -4.27
C ARG A 102 -13.65 11.06 -4.78
N THR A 103 -13.23 12.04 -3.96
CA THR A 103 -13.27 13.46 -4.36
C THR A 103 -12.37 13.70 -5.57
N ALA A 104 -11.18 13.13 -5.62
CA ALA A 104 -10.26 13.27 -6.74
C ALA A 104 -10.84 12.69 -8.04
N ILE A 105 -11.40 11.48 -8.00
CA ILE A 105 -12.04 10.84 -9.16
C ILE A 105 -13.23 11.69 -9.68
N LEU A 106 -14.09 12.15 -8.79
CA LEU A 106 -15.23 13.00 -9.18
C LEU A 106 -14.77 14.33 -9.75
N THR A 107 -13.69 14.92 -9.23
CA THR A 107 -13.08 16.13 -9.78
C THR A 107 -12.55 15.89 -11.19
N TYR A 108 -11.84 14.78 -11.42
CA TYR A 108 -11.38 14.43 -12.76
C TYR A 108 -12.54 14.24 -13.75
N ARG A 109 -13.57 13.50 -13.36
CA ARG A 109 -14.74 13.27 -14.21
C ARG A 109 -15.48 14.55 -14.60
N SER A 110 -15.34 15.63 -13.83
CA SER A 110 -15.98 16.92 -14.12
C SER A 110 -15.15 17.84 -15.01
N ASN A 111 -13.83 17.67 -15.09
CA ASN A 111 -12.95 18.64 -15.78
C ASN A 111 -11.85 18.01 -16.64
N GLU A 112 -11.71 16.68 -16.62
CA GLU A 112 -10.72 15.89 -17.38
C GLU A 112 -9.28 16.42 -17.24
N ASN A 113 -8.90 16.88 -16.02
CA ASN A 113 -7.58 17.46 -15.79
C ASN A 113 -6.94 16.88 -14.53
N ILE A 114 -5.99 15.95 -14.72
CA ILE A 114 -5.28 15.28 -13.61
C ILE A 114 -4.55 16.26 -12.67
N LYS A 115 -4.10 17.42 -13.17
CA LYS A 115 -3.41 18.43 -12.35
C LYS A 115 -4.32 19.11 -11.32
N LYS A 116 -5.65 18.96 -11.45
CA LYS A 116 -6.64 19.55 -10.56
C LYS A 116 -7.31 18.54 -9.63
N CYS A 117 -7.00 17.26 -9.75
CA CYS A 117 -7.70 16.19 -9.04
C CYS A 117 -7.18 16.00 -7.62
N GLY A 118 -5.87 16.02 -7.44
CA GLY A 118 -5.21 15.74 -6.18
C GLY A 118 -5.62 16.70 -5.06
N GLN A 119 -6.12 16.15 -3.97
CA GLN A 119 -6.48 16.91 -2.78
C GLN A 119 -5.23 17.30 -2.00
N GLY A 120 -5.03 18.59 -1.72
CA GLY A 120 -3.75 19.13 -1.21
C GLY A 120 -3.85 19.91 0.09
N LYS A 121 -4.97 19.82 0.84
CA LYS A 121 -5.09 20.46 2.16
C LYS A 121 -4.32 19.67 3.21
N ILE A 122 -3.99 20.31 4.32
CA ILE A 122 -3.34 19.64 5.47
C ILE A 122 -4.20 18.50 6.04
N THR A 123 -5.49 18.52 5.84
CA THR A 123 -6.43 17.46 6.24
C THR A 123 -6.52 16.31 5.24
N ASP A 124 -5.88 16.43 4.07
CA ASP A 124 -6.02 15.47 2.96
C ASP A 124 -4.79 14.53 2.89
N ASN A 125 -4.31 14.07 4.03
CA ASN A 125 -3.17 13.19 4.19
C ASN A 125 -3.57 11.76 4.60
N GLY A 126 -4.61 11.23 3.97
CA GLY A 126 -4.95 9.80 4.08
C GLY A 126 -3.90 8.92 3.40
N ASN A 127 -3.97 7.63 3.68
CA ASN A 127 -3.04 6.62 3.17
C ASN A 127 -3.42 6.01 1.81
N GLY A 128 -4.56 6.35 1.20
CA GLY A 128 -5.04 5.75 -0.05
C GLY A 128 -4.15 5.95 -1.28
N SER A 129 -3.10 6.80 -1.21
CA SER A 129 -2.04 6.80 -2.22
C SER A 129 -0.85 5.92 -1.84
N LEU A 130 -0.66 5.64 -0.55
CA LEU A 130 0.43 4.81 -0.05
C LEU A 130 0.26 3.35 -0.48
N SER A 131 -0.94 2.81 -0.38
CA SER A 131 -1.23 1.41 -0.69
C SER A 131 -0.86 1.03 -2.14
N ARG A 132 -0.99 1.95 -3.09
CA ARG A 132 -0.66 1.71 -4.50
C ARG A 132 0.80 2.05 -4.89
N MET A 133 1.70 2.17 -3.90
CA MET A 133 3.13 2.47 -4.16
C MET A 133 4.00 1.23 -4.39
N LEU A 134 3.52 0.02 -4.13
CA LEU A 134 4.29 -1.19 -4.40
C LEU A 134 4.69 -1.31 -5.89
N PRO A 135 3.80 -1.10 -6.87
CA PRO A 135 4.20 -1.07 -8.28
C PRO A 135 5.28 -0.02 -8.55
N VAL A 136 5.16 1.18 -7.98
CA VAL A 136 6.16 2.24 -8.17
C VAL A 136 7.54 1.80 -7.66
N ALA A 137 7.58 1.18 -6.46
CA ALA A 137 8.82 0.70 -5.88
C ALA A 137 9.50 -0.38 -6.75
N VAL A 138 8.72 -1.32 -7.28
CA VAL A 138 9.22 -2.38 -8.18
C VAL A 138 9.76 -1.78 -9.46
N TYR A 139 8.95 -0.98 -10.17
CA TYR A 139 9.33 -0.39 -11.44
C TYR A 139 10.61 0.46 -11.34
N THR A 140 10.64 1.39 -10.38
CA THR A 140 11.77 2.31 -10.24
C THR A 140 13.05 1.61 -9.80
N TYR A 141 12.94 0.52 -9.02
CA TYR A 141 14.09 -0.30 -8.63
C TYR A 141 14.67 -1.06 -9.83
N TYR A 142 13.86 -1.81 -10.57
CA TYR A 142 14.35 -2.65 -11.65
C TYR A 142 14.78 -1.84 -12.89
N LYS A 143 14.15 -0.68 -13.13
CA LYS A 143 14.63 0.28 -14.14
C LYS A 143 15.86 1.09 -13.68
N SER A 144 16.39 0.82 -12.47
CA SER A 144 17.56 1.52 -11.91
C SER A 144 17.44 3.05 -11.99
N MET A 145 16.23 3.56 -11.67
CA MET A 145 15.95 4.99 -11.76
C MET A 145 16.67 5.79 -10.68
N SER A 146 17.01 7.03 -10.99
CA SER A 146 17.57 7.96 -10.00
C SER A 146 16.58 8.25 -8.86
N ASP A 147 17.05 8.79 -7.74
CA ASP A 147 16.18 9.19 -6.64
C ASP A 147 15.24 10.33 -7.04
N GLU A 148 15.72 11.24 -7.90
CA GLU A 148 14.93 12.34 -8.48
C GLU A 148 13.79 11.82 -9.34
N ASP A 149 14.08 10.91 -10.27
CA ASP A 149 13.08 10.32 -11.17
C ASP A 149 12.09 9.48 -10.36
N THR A 150 12.59 8.71 -9.38
CA THR A 150 11.74 7.94 -8.46
C THR A 150 10.79 8.86 -7.70
N TYR A 151 11.29 9.99 -7.15
CA TYR A 151 10.45 10.94 -6.43
C TYR A 151 9.38 11.58 -7.33
N GLU A 152 9.72 11.94 -8.57
CA GLU A 152 8.77 12.51 -9.51
C GLU A 152 7.65 11.51 -9.88
N ILE A 153 7.96 10.23 -10.08
CA ILE A 153 6.94 9.20 -10.31
C ILE A 153 6.04 9.05 -9.06
N VAL A 154 6.64 8.91 -7.87
CA VAL A 154 5.90 8.82 -6.60
C VAL A 154 4.95 10.02 -6.43
N LYS A 155 5.47 11.23 -6.65
CA LYS A 155 4.71 12.47 -6.54
C LYS A 155 3.54 12.50 -7.52
N ASN A 156 3.76 12.14 -8.77
CA ASN A 156 2.72 12.16 -9.79
C ASN A 156 1.65 11.10 -9.51
N VAL A 157 2.01 9.85 -9.19
CA VAL A 157 1.06 8.78 -8.84
C VAL A 157 0.28 9.11 -7.56
N SER A 158 0.94 9.63 -6.53
CA SER A 158 0.25 10.07 -5.30
C SER A 158 -0.71 11.22 -5.59
N SER A 159 -0.24 12.22 -6.36
CA SER A 159 -0.98 13.46 -6.62
C SER A 159 -2.20 13.27 -7.52
N LEU A 160 -2.40 12.11 -8.13
CA LEU A 160 -3.69 11.79 -8.77
C LEU A 160 -4.85 11.91 -7.76
N THR A 161 -4.60 11.64 -6.49
CA THR A 161 -5.61 11.74 -5.41
C THR A 161 -5.13 12.56 -4.20
N HIS A 162 -3.88 12.36 -3.74
CA HIS A 162 -3.31 12.95 -2.54
C HIS A 162 -2.06 13.76 -2.90
N SER A 163 -2.22 15.08 -3.09
CA SER A 163 -1.14 15.96 -3.56
C SER A 163 -0.41 16.72 -2.45
N HIS A 164 -0.83 16.56 -1.19
CA HIS A 164 -0.16 17.24 -0.10
C HIS A 164 1.23 16.64 0.18
N LYS A 165 2.23 17.49 0.47
CA LYS A 165 3.62 17.10 0.65
C LYS A 165 3.84 16.00 1.71
N ILE A 166 3.01 15.95 2.75
CA ILE A 166 3.08 14.89 3.76
C ILE A 166 2.72 13.55 3.14
N ALA A 167 1.63 13.45 2.37
CA ALA A 167 1.23 12.20 1.71
C ALA A 167 2.29 11.75 0.70
N VAL A 168 2.77 12.66 -0.16
CA VAL A 168 3.80 12.37 -1.15
C VAL A 168 5.09 11.88 -0.48
N LEU A 169 5.53 12.53 0.61
CA LEU A 169 6.74 12.11 1.33
C LEU A 169 6.58 10.75 1.97
N GLY A 170 5.41 10.44 2.54
CA GLY A 170 5.16 9.11 3.10
C GLY A 170 5.25 8.01 2.05
N CYS A 171 4.66 8.24 0.88
CA CYS A 171 4.79 7.35 -0.28
C CYS A 171 6.27 7.17 -0.67
N PHE A 172 7.04 8.24 -0.71
CA PHE A 172 8.47 8.17 -1.07
C PHE A 172 9.31 7.43 -0.01
N ILE A 173 9.02 7.62 1.28
CA ILE A 173 9.68 6.88 2.36
C ILE A 173 9.42 5.38 2.22
N TYR A 174 8.18 4.98 1.93
CA TYR A 174 7.83 3.58 1.70
C TYR A 174 8.53 3.01 0.45
N VAL A 175 8.52 3.75 -0.67
CA VAL A 175 9.20 3.32 -1.91
C VAL A 175 10.70 3.13 -1.67
N LYS A 176 11.37 4.05 -1.00
CA LYS A 176 12.79 3.93 -0.65
C LYS A 176 13.05 2.71 0.24
N PHE A 177 12.20 2.47 1.23
CA PHE A 177 12.30 1.29 2.08
C PHE A 177 12.18 0.00 1.26
N MET A 178 11.18 -0.10 0.35
CA MET A 178 11.02 -1.26 -0.51
C MET A 178 12.18 -1.47 -1.46
N GLN A 179 12.76 -0.40 -2.03
CA GLN A 179 13.98 -0.49 -2.84
C GLN A 179 15.16 -1.09 -2.05
N TYR A 180 15.30 -0.74 -0.76
CA TYR A 180 16.31 -1.37 0.11
C TYR A 180 16.00 -2.84 0.38
N ILE A 181 14.73 -3.22 0.56
CA ILE A 181 14.31 -4.62 0.65
C ILE A 181 14.65 -5.37 -0.64
N PHE A 182 14.36 -4.81 -1.80
CA PHE A 182 14.64 -5.44 -3.10
C PHE A 182 16.16 -5.59 -3.35
N SER A 183 16.98 -4.72 -2.79
CA SER A 183 18.44 -4.85 -2.83
C SER A 183 19.01 -5.98 -1.96
N GLY A 184 18.15 -6.76 -1.29
CA GLY A 184 18.52 -7.91 -0.48
C GLY A 184 18.80 -7.60 1.00
N LYS A 185 18.48 -6.38 1.47
CA LYS A 185 18.60 -6.04 2.89
C LYS A 185 17.50 -6.73 3.70
N SER A 186 17.82 -7.11 4.93
CA SER A 186 16.81 -7.49 5.91
C SER A 186 15.90 -6.30 6.24
N ILE A 187 14.72 -6.56 6.82
CA ILE A 187 13.77 -5.50 7.24
C ILE A 187 14.47 -4.47 8.15
N ARG A 188 15.31 -4.94 9.07
CA ARG A 188 16.08 -4.07 9.98
C ARG A 188 17.06 -3.18 9.22
N GLU A 189 17.88 -3.75 8.35
CA GLU A 189 18.86 -3.00 7.56
C GLU A 189 18.21 -2.03 6.58
N ALA A 190 17.08 -2.43 5.96
CA ALA A 190 16.31 -1.56 5.08
C ALA A 190 15.73 -0.36 5.85
N TYR A 191 15.18 -0.59 7.05
CA TYR A 191 14.69 0.48 7.92
C TYR A 191 15.82 1.43 8.33
N GLU A 192 16.98 0.90 8.77
CA GLU A 192 18.15 1.71 9.12
C GLU A 192 18.67 2.54 7.93
N ALA A 193 18.66 1.98 6.72
CA ALA A 193 19.02 2.70 5.51
C ALA A 193 18.00 3.82 5.20
N THR A 194 16.70 3.53 5.35
CA THR A 194 15.62 4.49 5.15
C THR A 194 15.73 5.69 6.08
N VAL A 195 15.99 5.47 7.37
CA VAL A 195 16.12 6.58 8.34
C VAL A 195 17.40 7.39 8.17
N LYS A 196 18.44 6.81 7.59
CA LYS A 196 19.72 7.50 7.28
C LYS A 196 19.67 8.30 5.98
N TYR A 197 18.65 8.09 5.15
CA TYR A 197 18.51 8.82 3.90
C TYR A 197 18.20 10.30 4.18
N ARG A 198 19.12 11.19 3.78
CA ARG A 198 19.12 12.60 4.22
C ARG A 198 18.40 13.56 3.26
N HIS A 199 18.07 13.11 2.05
CA HIS A 199 17.52 13.97 1.01
C HIS A 199 16.00 14.19 1.09
N TYR A 200 15.30 13.65 2.10
CA TYR A 200 13.86 13.89 2.26
C TYR A 200 13.52 15.39 2.39
N VAL A 201 14.39 16.17 3.04
CA VAL A 201 14.19 17.62 3.19
C VAL A 201 14.30 18.34 1.84
N GLU A 202 15.17 17.91 0.97
CA GLU A 202 15.36 18.49 -0.37
C GLU A 202 14.11 18.31 -1.24
N TYR A 203 13.48 17.13 -1.16
CA TYR A 203 12.29 16.82 -1.94
C TYR A 203 11.00 17.44 -1.37
N ALA A 204 10.76 17.29 -0.08
CA ALA A 204 9.48 17.64 0.54
C ALA A 204 9.53 18.89 1.43
N GLY A 205 10.72 19.34 1.80
CA GLY A 205 10.95 20.45 2.73
C GLY A 205 10.91 20.03 4.20
N ILE A 206 11.59 20.80 5.05
CA ILE A 206 11.77 20.48 6.48
C ILE A 206 10.45 20.31 7.24
N ARG A 207 9.42 21.09 6.89
CA ARG A 207 8.13 21.04 7.57
C ARG A 207 7.44 19.68 7.38
N ALA A 208 7.42 19.13 6.15
CA ALA A 208 6.86 17.82 5.88
C ALA A 208 7.71 16.70 6.53
N THR A 209 9.04 16.81 6.46
CA THR A 209 9.95 15.83 7.06
C THR A 209 9.79 15.74 8.58
N ASN A 210 9.54 16.86 9.27
CA ASN A 210 9.32 16.86 10.72
C ASN A 210 8.09 16.04 11.15
N TYR A 211 7.07 15.88 10.31
CA TYR A 211 5.97 14.98 10.63
C TYR A 211 6.43 13.52 10.76
N TYR A 212 7.46 13.12 10.03
CA TYR A 212 8.03 11.76 10.05
C TYR A 212 9.14 11.56 11.10
N ALA A 213 9.33 12.52 12.03
CA ALA A 213 10.42 12.48 13.02
C ALA A 213 10.42 11.18 13.85
N LYS A 214 9.24 10.62 14.19
CA LYS A 214 9.13 9.37 14.95
C LYS A 214 9.65 8.18 14.15
N ILE A 215 9.27 8.06 12.88
CA ILE A 215 9.80 7.05 11.96
C ILE A 215 11.31 7.24 11.76
N LEU A 216 11.72 8.48 11.44
CA LEU A 216 13.11 8.82 11.12
C LEU A 216 14.03 8.81 12.36
N SER A 217 13.49 8.65 13.56
CA SER A 217 14.28 8.46 14.78
C SER A 217 15.08 7.15 14.81
N GLY A 218 14.72 6.19 13.98
CA GLY A 218 15.30 4.85 13.97
C GLY A 218 14.86 3.96 15.13
N LYS A 219 13.82 4.34 15.86
CA LYS A 219 13.36 3.66 17.10
C LYS A 219 11.89 3.24 17.06
N ILE A 220 11.28 3.15 15.89
CA ILE A 220 9.86 2.81 15.78
C ILE A 220 9.54 1.45 16.39
N ASP A 221 10.45 0.49 16.29
CA ASP A 221 10.32 -0.87 16.86
C ASP A 221 10.28 -0.90 18.40
N LYS A 222 10.71 0.17 19.06
CA LYS A 222 10.70 0.32 20.54
C LYS A 222 9.46 1.03 21.06
N VAL A 223 8.61 1.53 20.18
CA VAL A 223 7.32 2.15 20.58
C VAL A 223 6.43 1.05 21.15
N LYS A 224 5.76 1.35 22.26
CA LYS A 224 4.79 0.41 22.83
C LYS A 224 3.58 0.29 21.93
N GLN A 225 3.03 -0.91 21.82
CA GLN A 225 1.87 -1.17 20.97
C GLN A 225 0.67 -0.25 21.28
N GLU A 226 0.46 0.06 22.55
CA GLU A 226 -0.62 0.97 22.99
C GLU A 226 -0.45 2.41 22.52
N ASP A 227 0.79 2.84 22.22
CA ASP A 227 1.12 4.19 21.78
C ASP A 227 1.09 4.35 20.24
N LEU A 228 0.80 3.27 19.51
CA LEU A 228 0.61 3.32 18.06
C LEU A 228 -0.81 3.77 17.73
N SER A 229 -0.95 4.79 16.92
CA SER A 229 -2.20 5.11 16.22
C SER A 229 -2.31 4.25 14.96
N THR A 230 -3.53 3.81 14.64
CA THR A 230 -3.83 2.95 13.49
C THR A 230 -4.96 3.53 12.65
N SER A 231 -5.02 4.86 12.54
CA SER A 231 -5.98 5.53 11.67
C SER A 231 -5.53 5.49 10.22
N GLY A 232 -6.45 5.77 9.27
CA GLY A 232 -6.12 5.95 7.86
C GLY A 232 -5.29 7.20 7.53
N PHE A 233 -4.66 7.85 8.52
CA PHE A 233 -3.69 8.92 8.29
C PHE A 233 -2.33 8.31 7.90
N ILE A 234 -1.71 8.80 6.83
CA ILE A 234 -0.52 8.18 6.24
C ILE A 234 0.64 7.96 7.22
N LEU A 235 0.81 8.86 8.20
CA LEU A 235 1.83 8.69 9.24
C LEU A 235 1.55 7.51 10.14
N ASP A 236 0.30 7.39 10.60
CA ASP A 236 -0.14 6.30 11.47
C ASP A 236 0.03 4.96 10.76
N SER A 237 -0.34 4.89 9.47
CA SER A 237 -0.16 3.69 8.65
C SER A 237 1.31 3.31 8.52
N LEU A 238 2.21 4.26 8.18
CA LEU A 238 3.65 3.97 8.05
C LEU A 238 4.30 3.58 9.38
N GLU A 239 3.96 4.26 10.48
CA GLU A 239 4.45 3.90 11.81
C GLU A 239 4.05 2.47 12.18
N THR A 240 2.79 2.11 11.91
CA THR A 240 2.24 0.79 12.18
C THR A 240 2.90 -0.28 11.30
N VAL A 241 3.03 -0.02 10.00
CA VAL A 241 3.65 -0.93 9.03
C VAL A 241 5.10 -1.23 9.41
N PHE A 242 5.91 -0.22 9.68
CA PHE A 242 7.30 -0.44 10.09
C PHE A 242 7.40 -1.13 11.45
N TRP A 243 6.53 -0.76 12.40
CA TRP A 243 6.51 -1.42 13.70
C TRP A 243 6.19 -2.92 13.57
N VAL A 244 5.16 -3.29 12.84
CA VAL A 244 4.77 -4.70 12.64
C VAL A 244 5.86 -5.46 11.90
N ALA A 245 6.35 -4.91 10.79
CA ALA A 245 7.38 -5.58 9.99
C ALA A 245 8.66 -5.86 10.79
N LEU A 246 9.06 -4.92 11.68
CA LEU A 246 10.24 -5.06 12.52
C LEU A 246 10.06 -5.99 13.74
N ASN A 247 8.81 -6.22 14.16
CA ASN A 247 8.48 -7.03 15.33
C ASN A 247 7.83 -8.39 15.00
N SER A 248 7.81 -8.79 13.72
CA SER A 248 7.28 -10.08 13.27
C SER A 248 8.39 -10.95 12.66
N ARG A 249 8.25 -12.29 12.76
CA ARG A 249 9.27 -13.26 12.38
C ARG A 249 8.95 -14.05 11.11
N ASN A 250 7.71 -13.97 10.65
CA ASN A 250 7.24 -14.61 9.43
C ASN A 250 5.99 -13.88 8.89
N TYR A 251 5.55 -14.25 7.68
CA TYR A 251 4.42 -13.65 7.01
C TYR A 251 3.12 -13.76 7.84
N GLU A 252 2.76 -14.97 8.26
CA GLU A 252 1.53 -15.23 8.98
C GLU A 252 1.43 -14.41 10.28
N GLU A 253 2.49 -14.43 11.09
CA GLU A 253 2.57 -13.64 12.33
C GLU A 253 2.40 -12.14 12.03
N SER A 254 2.99 -11.65 10.95
CA SER A 254 2.91 -10.24 10.60
C SER A 254 1.49 -9.78 10.23
N ILE A 255 0.76 -10.60 9.49
CA ILE A 255 -0.63 -10.30 9.12
C ILE A 255 -1.55 -10.36 10.34
N ILE A 256 -1.41 -11.39 11.18
CA ILE A 256 -2.20 -11.48 12.43
C ILE A 256 -1.90 -10.30 13.35
N ASN A 257 -0.64 -9.92 13.52
CA ASN A 257 -0.25 -8.76 14.32
C ASN A 257 -0.83 -7.45 13.75
N SER A 258 -0.88 -7.30 12.42
CA SER A 258 -1.50 -6.14 11.76
C SER A 258 -2.98 -6.03 12.11
N VAL A 259 -3.74 -7.12 11.96
CA VAL A 259 -5.17 -7.14 12.33
C VAL A 259 -5.35 -6.80 13.81
N MET A 260 -4.53 -7.37 14.71
CA MET A 260 -4.63 -7.15 16.16
C MET A 260 -4.41 -5.70 16.58
N LEU A 261 -3.83 -4.86 15.73
CA LEU A 261 -3.72 -3.42 15.95
C LEU A 261 -5.05 -2.69 15.71
N GLY A 262 -5.92 -3.23 14.87
CA GLY A 262 -7.28 -2.74 14.62
C GLY A 262 -7.35 -1.45 13.79
N ARG A 263 -8.55 -0.96 13.62
CA ARG A 263 -8.93 0.18 12.79
C ARG A 263 -8.66 -0.09 11.31
N ASP A 264 -7.66 0.53 10.71
CA ASP A 264 -7.29 0.44 9.30
C ASP A 264 -6.50 -0.87 9.05
N ALA A 265 -7.22 -1.99 9.16
CA ALA A 265 -6.60 -3.31 9.19
C ALA A 265 -6.22 -3.81 7.79
N ASP A 266 -7.01 -3.53 6.78
CA ASP A 266 -6.80 -3.90 5.38
C ASP A 266 -5.54 -3.24 4.81
N THR A 267 -5.43 -1.90 4.87
CA THR A 267 -4.24 -1.17 4.42
C THR A 267 -2.99 -1.61 5.18
N THR A 268 -3.08 -1.76 6.50
CA THR A 268 -1.94 -2.21 7.30
C THR A 268 -1.49 -3.61 6.90
N CYS A 269 -2.42 -4.56 6.76
CA CYS A 269 -2.13 -5.93 6.33
C CYS A 269 -1.57 -5.97 4.90
N ALA A 270 -2.10 -5.18 3.97
CA ALA A 270 -1.61 -5.09 2.60
C ALA A 270 -0.14 -4.64 2.55
N LEU A 271 0.17 -3.51 3.18
CA LEU A 271 1.53 -2.95 3.18
C LEU A 271 2.54 -3.85 3.92
N VAL A 272 2.17 -4.38 5.08
CA VAL A 272 3.01 -5.35 5.81
C VAL A 272 3.18 -6.63 5.00
N GLY A 273 2.11 -7.10 4.38
CA GLY A 273 2.11 -8.29 3.52
C GLY A 273 3.06 -8.16 2.33
N SER A 274 3.17 -6.98 1.73
CA SER A 274 4.14 -6.74 0.64
C SER A 274 5.59 -6.88 1.10
N ILE A 275 5.91 -6.38 2.29
CA ILE A 275 7.25 -6.43 2.88
C ILE A 275 7.60 -7.86 3.26
N THR A 276 6.72 -8.48 4.06
CA THR A 276 6.98 -9.79 4.65
C THR A 276 6.81 -10.93 3.65
N GLY A 277 5.97 -10.75 2.64
CA GLY A 277 5.88 -11.63 1.48
C GLY A 277 7.20 -11.68 0.71
N PHE A 278 7.81 -10.53 0.42
CA PHE A 278 9.12 -10.48 -0.23
C PHE A 278 10.23 -11.12 0.61
N VAL A 279 10.27 -10.81 1.91
CA VAL A 279 11.39 -11.20 2.79
C VAL A 279 11.29 -12.66 3.21
N TYR A 280 10.12 -13.09 3.62
CA TYR A 280 9.92 -14.44 4.20
C TYR A 280 9.30 -15.42 3.19
N GLY A 281 8.51 -14.94 2.22
CA GLY A 281 7.65 -15.83 1.43
C GLY A 281 6.69 -16.61 2.33
N ASN A 282 6.48 -17.89 2.01
CA ASN A 282 5.67 -18.83 2.83
C ASN A 282 4.27 -18.27 3.19
N ILE A 283 3.62 -17.62 2.23
CA ILE A 283 2.24 -17.17 2.36
C ILE A 283 1.38 -18.42 2.50
N PRO A 284 0.53 -18.54 3.55
CA PRO A 284 -0.23 -19.78 3.79
C PRO A 284 -1.16 -20.13 2.62
N ASP A 285 -1.04 -21.36 2.09
CA ASP A 285 -1.90 -21.84 0.99
C ASP A 285 -3.38 -21.74 1.35
N ARG A 286 -3.78 -22.01 2.61
CA ARG A 286 -5.14 -21.86 3.10
C ARG A 286 -5.71 -20.44 3.00
N TRP A 287 -4.86 -19.43 2.85
CA TRP A 287 -5.26 -18.03 2.60
C TRP A 287 -5.29 -17.74 1.11
N THR A 288 -4.25 -18.12 0.37
CA THR A 288 -4.18 -17.89 -1.07
C THR A 288 -5.27 -18.66 -1.84
N ASP A 289 -5.69 -19.82 -1.36
CA ASP A 289 -6.76 -20.62 -2.00
C ASP A 289 -8.16 -20.04 -1.82
N LYS A 290 -8.35 -19.15 -0.83
CA LYS A 290 -9.60 -18.41 -0.63
C LYS A 290 -9.66 -17.10 -1.42
N LEU A 291 -8.52 -16.64 -1.98
CA LEU A 291 -8.45 -15.39 -2.71
C LEU A 291 -9.35 -15.45 -3.96
N LEU A 292 -10.26 -14.51 -4.07
CA LEU A 292 -11.11 -14.40 -5.26
C LEU A 292 -10.25 -14.02 -6.47
N LYS A 293 -10.63 -14.47 -7.66
CA LYS A 293 -9.92 -14.17 -8.91
C LYS A 293 -8.38 -14.36 -8.83
N LYS A 294 -7.91 -15.37 -8.08
CA LYS A 294 -6.49 -15.65 -7.85
C LYS A 294 -5.70 -15.70 -9.17
N ASP A 295 -6.21 -16.37 -10.18
CA ASP A 295 -5.53 -16.52 -11.47
C ASP A 295 -5.36 -15.16 -12.17
N TYR A 296 -6.37 -14.31 -12.13
CA TYR A 296 -6.28 -12.94 -12.65
C TYR A 296 -5.19 -12.12 -11.93
N ILE A 297 -5.12 -12.21 -10.59
CA ILE A 297 -4.07 -11.55 -9.82
C ILE A 297 -2.68 -12.04 -10.26
N LEU A 298 -2.51 -13.35 -10.39
CA LEU A 298 -1.22 -13.94 -10.77
C LEU A 298 -0.80 -13.54 -12.19
N GLU A 299 -1.73 -13.50 -13.13
CA GLU A 299 -1.49 -13.04 -14.50
C GLU A 299 -1.08 -11.56 -14.54
N MET A 300 -1.75 -10.70 -13.76
CA MET A 300 -1.41 -9.28 -13.66
C MET A 300 -0.01 -9.07 -13.08
N ILE A 301 0.36 -9.84 -12.05
CA ILE A 301 1.69 -9.78 -11.45
C ILE A 301 2.76 -10.19 -12.47
N GLU A 302 2.56 -11.30 -13.20
CA GLU A 302 3.49 -11.80 -14.21
C GLU A 302 3.73 -10.77 -15.32
N LYS A 303 2.67 -10.21 -15.89
CA LYS A 303 2.78 -9.16 -16.92
C LYS A 303 3.50 -7.92 -16.40
N TYR A 304 3.23 -7.53 -15.15
CA TYR A 304 3.87 -6.37 -14.54
C TYR A 304 5.36 -6.60 -14.29
N GLU A 305 5.75 -7.80 -13.84
CA GLU A 305 7.16 -8.20 -13.70
C GLU A 305 7.89 -8.10 -15.03
N GLU A 306 7.30 -8.63 -16.12
CA GLU A 306 7.88 -8.57 -17.46
C GLU A 306 8.18 -7.14 -17.88
N VAL A 307 7.23 -6.22 -17.77
CA VAL A 307 7.40 -4.82 -18.16
C VAL A 307 8.42 -4.10 -17.27
N SER A 308 8.43 -4.40 -15.98
CA SER A 308 9.33 -3.74 -15.02
C SER A 308 10.78 -4.16 -15.17
N MET A 309 11.04 -5.42 -15.61
CA MET A 309 12.38 -6.00 -15.67
C MET A 309 13.03 -5.91 -17.07
N GLN A 310 12.30 -5.55 -18.12
CA GLN A 310 12.84 -5.24 -19.46
C GLN A 310 13.61 -3.91 -19.45
#